data_435e913087c2ae490fd225cfbb365447
#
_entry.id   435e913087c2ae490fd225cfbb365447
#
_cell.length_a   1.000
_cell.length_b   1.000
_cell.length_c   1.000
_cell.angle_alpha   90.00
_cell.angle_beta   90.00
_cell.angle_gamma   90.00
#
_symmetry.space_group_name_H-M   'P 1'
#
loop_
_entity.id
_entity.type
_entity.pdbx_description
1 polymer ?
#
loop_
_entity_poly.entity_id
_entity_poly.type
_entity_poly.pdbx_seq_one_letter_code
_entity_poly.pdbx_strand_id
1 'polypeptide(L)'
;MTCRLAKTLVLLFCSTALFSHEFNPAHLVINEEAENEYQVSWMYPIKNIGARAEVFFPDGCKRNSQLPSQKGKYLVEKILLTCDSSLKGQTISVNNLSVLTDALVTITHSNGEVFEGLMNLKRSSIEIPFKE
;
A
#
# COMPACT_ATOMS: atom_id res chain seq x y z
N MET A 1 -44.06 24.02 16.84
CA MET A 1 -42.75 24.61 16.42
C MET A 1 -41.55 23.73 16.74
N THR A 2 -41.55 23.03 17.83
CA THR A 2 -40.47 22.12 18.20
C THR A 2 -40.33 20.90 17.27
N CYS A 3 -41.43 20.46 16.63
CA CYS A 3 -41.40 19.32 15.71
C CYS A 3 -40.64 19.58 14.41
N ARG A 4 -40.50 20.85 14.01
CA ARG A 4 -39.78 21.20 12.77
C ARG A 4 -38.26 21.11 12.96
N LEU A 5 -37.77 21.47 14.12
CA LEU A 5 -36.34 21.38 14.45
C LEU A 5 -35.88 19.93 14.58
N ALA A 6 -36.72 19.06 15.16
CA ALA A 6 -36.40 17.64 15.29
C ALA A 6 -36.34 16.95 13.92
N LYS A 7 -37.18 17.31 12.98
CA LYS A 7 -37.17 16.76 11.62
C LYS A 7 -35.90 17.15 10.84
N THR A 8 -35.46 18.38 11.00
CA THR A 8 -34.25 18.86 10.35
C THR A 8 -33.00 18.17 10.89
N LEU A 9 -32.97 17.87 12.17
CA LEU A 9 -31.86 17.16 12.81
C LEU A 9 -31.76 15.71 12.32
N VAL A 10 -32.89 15.04 12.15
CA VAL A 10 -32.94 13.65 11.66
C VAL A 10 -32.41 13.56 10.22
N LEU A 11 -32.71 14.55 9.37
CA LEU A 11 -32.23 14.57 7.99
C LEU A 11 -30.71 14.75 7.92
N LEU A 12 -30.11 15.50 8.82
CA LEU A 12 -28.68 15.64 8.91
C LEU A 12 -27.98 14.34 9.29
N PHE A 13 -28.56 13.56 10.18
CA PHE A 13 -28.03 12.25 10.55
C PHE A 13 -28.06 11.26 9.40
N CYS A 14 -29.11 11.24 8.61
CA CYS A 14 -29.22 10.33 7.45
C CYS A 14 -28.18 10.64 6.37
N SER A 15 -27.82 11.90 6.15
CA SER A 15 -26.82 12.25 5.15
C SER A 15 -25.39 11.87 5.55
N THR A 16 -25.05 11.84 6.84
CA THR A 16 -23.73 11.40 7.28
C THR A 16 -23.52 9.89 7.16
N ALA A 17 -24.58 9.10 7.27
CA ALA A 17 -24.50 7.65 7.13
C ALA A 17 -24.18 7.19 5.70
N LEU A 18 -24.39 8.03 4.69
CA LEU A 18 -24.12 7.70 3.28
C LEU A 18 -22.63 7.74 2.93
N PHE A 19 -21.76 8.29 3.78
CA PHE A 19 -20.34 8.43 3.50
C PHE A 19 -19.46 7.41 4.19
N SER A 20 -20.03 6.36 4.75
CA SER A 20 -19.28 5.31 5.42
C SER A 20 -18.77 4.24 4.45
N HIS A 21 -18.06 4.66 3.39
CA HIS A 21 -17.39 3.71 2.52
C HIS A 21 -16.08 3.28 3.16
N GLU A 22 -15.90 1.96 3.29
CA GLU A 22 -14.62 1.43 3.71
C GLU A 22 -13.62 1.60 2.57
N PHE A 23 -12.57 2.33 2.84
CA PHE A 23 -11.44 2.47 1.95
C PHE A 23 -10.29 1.67 2.54
N ASN A 24 -9.93 0.56 1.87
CA ASN A 24 -8.88 -0.33 2.32
C ASN A 24 -7.77 -0.41 1.26
N PRO A 25 -6.84 0.55 1.25
CA PRO A 25 -5.73 0.48 0.32
C PRO A 25 -4.74 -0.62 0.71
N ALA A 26 -4.02 -1.13 -0.27
CA ALA A 26 -2.84 -1.93 0.00
C ALA A 26 -1.70 -1.02 0.47
N HIS A 27 -0.77 -1.56 1.25
CA HIS A 27 0.36 -0.82 1.77
C HIS A 27 1.66 -1.56 1.46
N LEU A 28 2.56 -0.90 0.77
CA LEU A 28 3.91 -1.39 0.55
C LEU A 28 4.85 -0.52 1.36
N VAL A 29 5.43 -1.07 2.40
CA VAL A 29 6.35 -0.37 3.29
C VAL A 29 7.74 -0.99 3.14
N ILE A 30 8.71 -0.17 2.74
CA ILE A 30 10.07 -0.59 2.51
C ILE A 30 10.99 0.22 3.40
N ASN A 31 11.75 -0.46 4.25
CA ASN A 31 12.70 0.18 5.15
C ASN A 31 14.11 -0.34 4.85
N GLU A 32 15.01 0.56 4.51
CA GLU A 32 16.41 0.22 4.31
C GLU A 32 17.10 0.10 5.67
N GLU A 33 17.45 -1.13 6.04
CA GLU A 33 18.08 -1.44 7.34
C GLU A 33 19.60 -1.28 7.29
N ALA A 34 20.19 -1.63 6.16
CA ALA A 34 21.60 -1.47 5.88
C ALA A 34 21.73 -1.16 4.39
N GLU A 35 22.91 -0.84 3.93
CA GLU A 35 23.14 -0.52 2.53
C GLU A 35 22.64 -1.65 1.62
N ASN A 36 21.67 -1.34 0.76
CA ASN A 36 21.05 -2.26 -0.20
C ASN A 36 20.33 -3.46 0.43
N GLU A 37 20.04 -3.40 1.71
CA GLU A 37 19.25 -4.40 2.43
C GLU A 37 17.98 -3.78 2.96
N TYR A 38 16.85 -4.36 2.62
CA TYR A 38 15.53 -3.78 2.91
C TYR A 38 14.64 -4.78 3.61
N GLN A 39 13.91 -4.31 4.61
CA GLN A 39 12.76 -5.02 5.14
C GLN A 39 11.51 -4.49 4.49
N VAL A 40 10.75 -5.39 3.88
CA VAL A 40 9.55 -5.04 3.13
C VAL A 40 8.35 -5.66 3.82
N SER A 41 7.29 -4.88 3.95
CA SER A 41 5.98 -5.34 4.39
C SER A 41 4.98 -5.04 3.28
N TRP A 42 4.39 -6.09 2.70
CA TRP A 42 3.36 -5.99 1.70
C TRP A 42 2.03 -6.40 2.32
N MET A 43 1.13 -5.44 2.50
CA MET A 43 -0.18 -5.64 3.09
C MET A 43 -1.24 -5.39 2.02
N TYR A 44 -2.09 -6.37 1.77
CA TYR A 44 -3.16 -6.23 0.81
C TYR A 44 -4.47 -6.79 1.35
N PRO A 45 -5.62 -6.16 0.95
CA PRO A 45 -6.93 -6.59 1.47
C PRO A 45 -7.28 -8.01 1.02
N ILE A 46 -7.88 -8.76 1.93
CA ILE A 46 -8.28 -10.16 1.68
C ILE A 46 -9.42 -10.26 0.66
N LYS A 47 -10.18 -9.18 0.48
CA LYS A 47 -11.35 -9.17 -0.41
C LYS A 47 -11.02 -9.38 -1.89
N ASN A 48 -9.77 -9.29 -2.27
CA ASN A 48 -9.35 -9.62 -3.63
C ASN A 48 -9.28 -11.12 -3.79
N ILE A 49 -10.44 -11.75 -3.84
CA ILE A 49 -10.55 -13.18 -4.08
C ILE A 49 -10.20 -13.43 -5.56
N GLY A 50 -9.25 -14.30 -5.79
CA GLY A 50 -8.77 -14.59 -7.13
C GLY A 50 -7.26 -14.50 -7.18
N ALA A 51 -6.72 -13.82 -8.20
CA ALA A 51 -5.29 -13.65 -8.33
C ALA A 51 -4.76 -12.75 -7.20
N ARG A 52 -3.70 -13.20 -6.52
CA ARG A 52 -3.04 -12.41 -5.47
C ARG A 52 -2.33 -11.22 -6.08
N ALA A 53 -2.41 -10.08 -5.38
CA ALA A 53 -1.59 -8.94 -5.76
C ALA A 53 -0.13 -9.24 -5.40
N GLU A 54 0.75 -9.13 -6.38
CA GLU A 54 2.18 -9.43 -6.20
C GLU A 54 3.02 -8.20 -6.50
N VAL A 55 4.06 -8.01 -5.69
CA VAL A 55 5.03 -6.95 -5.87
C VAL A 55 6.24 -7.48 -6.61
N PHE A 56 6.72 -6.73 -7.60
CA PHE A 56 7.93 -7.06 -8.35
C PHE A 56 9.00 -6.01 -8.09
N PHE A 57 10.16 -6.48 -7.71
CA PHE A 57 11.34 -5.66 -7.46
C PHE A 57 12.29 -5.72 -8.65
N PRO A 58 13.26 -4.80 -8.74
CA PRO A 58 14.26 -4.85 -9.80
C PRO A 58 15.03 -6.17 -9.86
N ASP A 59 15.50 -6.54 -11.05
CA ASP A 59 16.18 -7.83 -11.28
C ASP A 59 17.42 -8.03 -10.42
N GLY A 60 18.10 -6.95 -10.05
CA GLY A 60 19.28 -7.02 -9.17
C GLY A 60 18.96 -7.29 -7.71
N CYS A 61 17.69 -7.50 -7.37
CA CYS A 61 17.27 -7.75 -5.99
C CYS A 61 16.90 -9.22 -5.80
N LYS A 62 17.35 -9.79 -4.70
CA LYS A 62 16.93 -11.12 -4.25
C LYS A 62 15.94 -10.97 -3.12
N ARG A 63 14.83 -11.66 -3.23
CA ARG A 63 13.79 -11.63 -2.20
C ARG A 63 13.75 -12.95 -1.43
N ASN A 64 13.59 -12.83 -0.12
CA ASN A 64 13.31 -13.95 0.75
C ASN A 64 12.00 -13.66 1.45
N SER A 65 10.92 -14.30 1.00
CA SER A 65 9.57 -14.04 1.48
C SER A 65 9.18 -15.08 2.52
N GLN A 66 8.58 -14.61 3.61
CA GLN A 66 7.92 -15.47 4.57
C GLN A 66 6.51 -15.77 4.09
N LEU A 67 5.90 -16.85 4.62
CA LEU A 67 4.51 -17.15 4.32
C LEU A 67 3.62 -16.00 4.79
N PRO A 68 2.65 -15.59 3.96
CA PRO A 68 1.73 -14.53 4.36
C PRO A 68 0.93 -14.92 5.60
N SER A 69 0.66 -13.95 6.44
CA SER A 69 -0.19 -14.10 7.62
C SER A 69 -1.36 -13.14 7.53
N GLN A 70 -2.47 -13.53 8.14
CA GLN A 70 -3.65 -12.68 8.18
C GLN A 70 -3.57 -11.75 9.38
N LYS A 71 -3.82 -10.47 9.12
CA LYS A 71 -3.86 -9.45 10.17
C LYS A 71 -5.09 -8.58 9.93
N GLY A 72 -6.15 -8.85 10.68
CA GLY A 72 -7.43 -8.19 10.45
C GLY A 72 -7.97 -8.48 9.07
N LYS A 73 -8.25 -7.44 8.29
CA LYS A 73 -8.76 -7.53 6.92
C LYS A 73 -7.66 -7.66 5.87
N TYR A 74 -6.41 -7.79 6.30
CA TYR A 74 -5.25 -7.80 5.40
C TYR A 74 -4.52 -9.13 5.46
N LEU A 75 -3.92 -9.49 4.33
CA LEU A 75 -2.82 -10.43 4.29
C LEU A 75 -1.52 -9.63 4.32
N VAL A 76 -0.57 -10.08 5.12
CA VAL A 76 0.72 -9.42 5.30
C VAL A 76 1.82 -10.37 4.88
N GLU A 77 2.60 -9.96 3.91
CA GLU A 77 3.79 -10.69 3.47
C GLU A 77 5.03 -9.91 3.90
N LYS A 78 5.90 -10.57 4.66
CA LYS A 78 7.18 -10.00 5.07
C LYS A 78 8.26 -10.50 4.13
N ILE A 79 9.05 -9.59 3.60
CA ILE A 79 10.07 -9.88 2.60
C ILE A 79 11.39 -9.26 3.05
N LEU A 80 12.45 -10.07 3.05
CA LEU A 80 13.81 -9.55 3.13
C LEU A 80 14.33 -9.39 1.71
N LEU A 81 14.76 -8.19 1.38
CA LEU A 81 15.21 -7.83 0.05
C LEU A 81 16.66 -7.41 0.09
N THR A 82 17.50 -8.08 -0.69
CA THR A 82 18.91 -7.74 -0.85
C THR A 82 19.17 -7.39 -2.29
N CYS A 83 19.66 -6.19 -2.54
CA CYS A 83 19.85 -5.68 -3.89
C CYS A 83 21.33 -5.43 -4.19
N ASP A 84 21.73 -5.57 -5.47
CA ASP A 84 23.09 -5.28 -5.92
C ASP A 84 23.42 -3.79 -5.87
N SER A 85 22.39 -2.96 -6.00
CA SER A 85 22.50 -1.50 -5.96
C SER A 85 21.29 -0.90 -5.27
N SER A 86 21.34 0.40 -4.98
CA SER A 86 20.24 1.11 -4.35
C SER A 86 18.95 1.02 -5.17
N LEU A 87 17.82 1.00 -4.49
CA LEU A 87 16.50 1.10 -5.15
C LEU A 87 16.26 2.47 -5.77
N LYS A 88 17.03 3.50 -5.38
CA LYS A 88 16.90 4.83 -5.97
C LYS A 88 17.14 4.78 -7.48
N GLY A 89 16.24 5.38 -8.24
CA GLY A 89 16.28 5.37 -9.70
C GLY A 89 15.72 4.12 -10.34
N GLN A 90 15.31 3.13 -9.57
CA GLN A 90 14.77 1.88 -10.08
C GLN A 90 13.25 1.84 -9.97
N THR A 91 12.62 0.86 -10.61
CA THR A 91 11.16 0.77 -10.71
C THR A 91 10.67 -0.44 -9.93
N ILE A 92 9.60 -0.24 -9.18
CA ILE A 92 8.83 -1.29 -8.49
C ILE A 92 7.46 -1.36 -9.15
N SER A 93 6.93 -2.56 -9.30
CA SER A 93 5.61 -2.75 -9.88
C SER A 93 4.77 -3.74 -9.06
N VAL A 94 3.45 -3.68 -9.29
CA VAL A 94 2.49 -4.57 -8.63
C VAL A 94 1.55 -5.12 -9.68
N ASN A 95 1.30 -6.43 -9.64
CA ASN A 95 0.30 -7.08 -10.47
C ASN A 95 -1.00 -7.31 -9.71
N ASN A 96 -2.07 -7.46 -10.46
CA ASN A 96 -3.37 -7.92 -9.95
C ASN A 96 -4.01 -7.00 -8.92
N LEU A 97 -3.74 -5.69 -8.98
CA LEU A 97 -4.50 -4.73 -8.20
C LEU A 97 -5.93 -4.65 -8.77
N SER A 98 -6.92 -4.65 -7.89
CA SER A 98 -8.29 -4.44 -8.31
C SER A 98 -8.54 -2.98 -8.67
N VAL A 99 -9.62 -2.72 -9.42
CA VAL A 99 -10.01 -1.37 -9.83
C VAL A 99 -10.21 -0.45 -8.61
N LEU A 100 -10.64 -1.03 -7.49
CA LEU A 100 -10.96 -0.28 -6.29
C LEU A 100 -9.83 -0.23 -5.26
N THR A 101 -8.68 -0.82 -5.57
CA THR A 101 -7.59 -0.92 -4.62
C THR A 101 -6.39 -0.12 -5.10
N ASP A 102 -6.06 0.92 -4.36
CA ASP A 102 -4.80 1.65 -4.52
C ASP A 102 -3.75 1.00 -3.63
N ALA A 103 -2.49 1.10 -4.01
CA ALA A 103 -1.36 0.67 -3.20
C ALA A 103 -0.55 1.90 -2.79
N LEU A 104 -0.51 2.16 -1.51
CA LEU A 104 0.29 3.23 -0.94
C LEU A 104 1.71 2.71 -0.70
N VAL A 105 2.70 3.43 -1.22
CA VAL A 105 4.10 3.05 -1.12
C VAL A 105 4.82 4.01 -0.19
N THR A 106 5.53 3.48 0.80
CA THR A 106 6.37 4.27 1.69
C THR A 106 7.75 3.62 1.74
N ILE A 107 8.76 4.36 1.35
CA ILE A 107 10.15 3.89 1.36
C ILE A 107 10.96 4.79 2.26
N THR A 108 11.56 4.22 3.30
CA THR A 108 12.47 4.92 4.19
C THR A 108 13.88 4.45 3.90
N HIS A 109 14.72 5.37 3.42
CA HIS A 109 16.11 5.09 3.12
C HIS A 109 16.96 5.14 4.40
N SER A 110 18.14 4.54 4.35
CA SER A 110 19.04 4.45 5.51
C SER A 110 19.46 5.82 6.06
N ASN A 111 19.47 6.84 5.21
CA ASN A 111 19.80 8.21 5.63
C ASN A 111 18.60 8.96 6.25
N GLY A 112 17.43 8.30 6.37
CA GLY A 112 16.22 8.90 6.92
C GLY A 112 15.31 9.56 5.89
N GLU A 113 15.71 9.66 4.63
CA GLU A 113 14.84 10.18 3.59
C GLU A 113 13.65 9.25 3.36
N VAL A 114 12.47 9.83 3.19
CA VAL A 114 11.22 9.09 2.99
C VAL A 114 10.64 9.44 1.63
N PHE A 115 10.30 8.43 0.86
CA PHE A 115 9.56 8.57 -0.37
C PHE A 115 8.16 7.98 -0.19
N GLU A 116 7.15 8.71 -0.63
CA GLU A 116 5.76 8.25 -0.66
C GLU A 116 5.23 8.29 -2.07
N GLY A 117 4.52 7.24 -2.47
CA GLY A 117 3.95 7.13 -3.80
C GLY A 117 2.67 6.34 -3.80
N LEU A 118 2.03 6.29 -4.97
CA LEU A 118 0.75 5.61 -5.15
C LEU A 118 0.78 4.80 -6.43
N MET A 119 0.39 3.53 -6.33
CA MET A 119 0.14 2.69 -7.49
C MET A 119 -1.33 2.28 -7.54
N ASN A 120 -1.84 2.06 -8.74
CA ASN A 120 -3.19 1.57 -8.96
C ASN A 120 -3.24 0.78 -10.26
N LEU A 121 -4.44 0.34 -10.67
CA LEU A 121 -4.58 -0.45 -11.88
C LEU A 121 -4.08 0.26 -13.13
N LYS A 122 -4.23 1.59 -13.22
CA LYS A 122 -3.78 2.38 -14.35
C LYS A 122 -2.29 2.72 -14.28
N ARG A 123 -1.73 2.77 -13.09
CA ARG A 123 -0.32 3.08 -12.85
C ARG A 123 0.23 2.03 -11.89
N SER A 124 0.55 0.88 -12.44
CA SER A 124 0.97 -0.29 -11.67
C SER A 124 2.46 -0.34 -11.39
N SER A 125 3.22 0.66 -11.83
CA SER A 125 4.64 0.76 -11.54
C SER A 125 5.00 2.17 -11.08
N ILE A 126 6.07 2.27 -10.30
CA ILE A 126 6.54 3.54 -9.78
C ILE A 126 8.07 3.57 -9.82
N GLU A 127 8.61 4.68 -10.29
CA GLU A 127 10.05 4.91 -10.25
C GLU A 127 10.42 5.60 -8.95
N ILE A 128 11.42 5.05 -8.25
CA ILE A 128 11.89 5.60 -6.98
C ILE A 128 12.89 6.70 -7.29
N PRO A 129 12.65 7.95 -6.88
CA PRO A 129 13.53 9.05 -7.24
C PRO A 129 14.89 8.96 -6.54
N PHE A 130 15.92 9.52 -7.18
CA PHE A 130 17.23 9.67 -6.57
C PHE A 130 17.23 10.71 -5.44
N LYS A 131 16.43 11.76 -5.63
CA LYS A 131 16.23 12.82 -4.65
C LYS A 131 14.77 13.19 -4.56
N GLU A 132 14.34 13.55 -3.39
CA GLU A 132 13.02 14.13 -3.18
C GLU A 132 13.02 15.62 -3.40
#